data_b6384d64c9946a117921bb4a21247a44
#
_entry.id   b6384d64c9946a117921bb4a21247a44
#
_cell.length_a   1.000
_cell.length_b   1.000
_cell.length_c   1.000
_cell.angle_alpha   90.00
_cell.angle_beta   90.00
_cell.angle_gamma   90.00
#
_symmetry.space_group_name_H-M   'P 1'
#
loop_
_entity.id
_entity.type
_entity.pdbx_description
1 polymer ?
#
loop_
_entity_poly.entity_id
_entity_poly.type
_entity_poly.pdbx_seq_one_letter_code
_entity_poly.pdbx_strand_id
1 'polypeptide(L)'
;GYTHLQIAMPSSFGLWLGAYAESLVDDTEMLHAAYRICNKNPLGSAAGYGSSFPLNRTMTTELLGFDTLSYNVVYAQMGRGKTERIMAQAMSSVAATLARLAMDNTMFLNQNFNFISYPAELTTGSSIMPHKKNPDVWELIRGKCNLIQGLPNQIAMMTTNLPIGYNRD
;
A
#
# COMPACT_ATOMS: atom_id res chain seq x y z
N GLY A 1 12.14 -13.51 23.95
CA GLY A 1 11.07 -12.62 23.53
C GLY A 1 10.74 -11.57 24.57
N TYR A 2 10.06 -10.52 24.15
CA TYR A 2 9.70 -9.37 24.97
C TYR A 2 8.21 -9.11 24.90
N THR A 3 7.59 -8.76 26.01
CA THR A 3 6.25 -8.17 26.10
C THR A 3 6.34 -6.92 26.97
N HIS A 4 5.66 -5.85 26.58
CA HIS A 4 5.76 -4.56 27.26
C HIS A 4 7.20 -4.04 27.41
N LEU A 5 8.08 -4.38 26.46
CA LEU A 5 9.52 -4.12 26.50
C LEU A 5 10.24 -4.78 27.69
N GLN A 6 9.66 -5.82 28.30
CA GLN A 6 10.23 -6.62 29.37
C GLN A 6 10.56 -8.03 28.86
N ILE A 7 11.63 -8.61 29.40
CA ILE A 7 12.01 -9.99 29.08
C ILE A 7 10.86 -10.93 29.48
N ALA A 8 10.44 -11.75 28.54
CA ALA A 8 9.34 -12.70 28.72
C ALA A 8 9.76 -14.14 28.41
N MET A 9 9.32 -14.69 27.29
CA MET A 9 9.51 -16.11 26.97
C MET A 9 10.65 -16.32 25.96
N PRO A 10 11.26 -17.53 25.90
CA PRO A 10 12.13 -17.90 24.79
C PRO A 10 11.42 -17.73 23.45
N SER A 11 12.14 -17.23 22.45
CA SER A 11 11.63 -16.97 21.12
C SER A 11 12.74 -17.18 20.08
N SER A 12 12.46 -16.89 18.81
CA SER A 12 13.44 -16.92 17.74
C SER A 12 13.19 -15.82 16.71
N PHE A 13 14.21 -15.45 15.97
CA PHE A 13 14.07 -14.55 14.81
C PHE A 13 13.16 -15.15 13.75
N GLY A 14 13.18 -16.48 13.56
CA GLY A 14 12.27 -17.17 12.65
C GLY A 14 10.81 -16.95 13.00
N LEU A 15 10.45 -17.05 14.29
CA LEU A 15 9.09 -16.81 14.75
C LEU A 15 8.68 -15.34 14.55
N TRP A 16 9.59 -14.40 14.86
CA TRP A 16 9.35 -12.96 14.68
C TRP A 16 9.17 -12.59 13.21
N LEU A 17 10.08 -13.01 12.32
CA LEU A 17 9.99 -12.71 10.89
C LEU A 17 8.83 -13.46 10.23
N GLY A 18 8.54 -14.70 10.68
CA GLY A 18 7.39 -15.48 10.22
C GLY A 18 6.06 -14.78 10.47
N ALA A 19 5.91 -14.10 11.60
CA ALA A 19 4.70 -13.32 11.89
C ALA A 19 4.48 -12.17 10.88
N TYR A 20 5.55 -11.49 10.45
CA TYR A 20 5.46 -10.50 9.38
C TYR A 20 5.17 -11.12 8.01
N ALA A 21 5.74 -12.29 7.73
CA ALA A 21 5.45 -13.00 6.50
C ALA A 21 3.97 -13.41 6.41
N GLU A 22 3.39 -13.95 7.47
CA GLU A 22 1.95 -14.27 7.53
C GLU A 22 1.09 -13.01 7.36
N SER A 23 1.41 -11.94 8.06
CA SER A 23 0.68 -10.67 7.90
C SER A 23 0.74 -10.13 6.46
N LEU A 24 1.89 -10.25 5.79
CA LEU A 24 2.03 -9.83 4.39
C LEU A 24 1.27 -10.75 3.41
N VAL A 25 1.11 -12.03 3.74
CA VAL A 25 0.24 -12.93 2.96
C VAL A 25 -1.21 -12.46 3.03
N ASP A 26 -1.72 -12.13 4.22
CA ASP A 26 -3.06 -11.56 4.38
C ASP A 26 -3.21 -10.22 3.63
N ASP A 27 -2.19 -9.35 3.68
CA ASP A 27 -2.17 -8.10 2.94
C ASP A 27 -2.23 -8.32 1.41
N THR A 28 -1.61 -9.39 0.89
CA THR A 28 -1.67 -9.72 -0.55
C THR A 28 -3.07 -10.14 -0.99
N GLU A 29 -3.87 -10.75 -0.15
CA GLU A 29 -5.29 -11.05 -0.45
C GLU A 29 -6.09 -9.77 -0.69
N MET A 30 -5.86 -8.73 0.11
CA MET A 30 -6.47 -7.42 -0.11
C MET A 30 -5.99 -6.79 -1.43
N LEU A 31 -4.70 -6.90 -1.76
CA LEU A 31 -4.17 -6.41 -3.03
C LEU A 31 -4.78 -7.15 -4.22
N HIS A 32 -4.94 -8.47 -4.14
CA HIS A 32 -5.61 -9.26 -5.17
C HIS A 32 -7.07 -8.85 -5.35
N ALA A 33 -7.79 -8.60 -4.26
CA ALA A 33 -9.17 -8.12 -4.33
C ALA A 33 -9.25 -6.72 -4.99
N ALA A 34 -8.35 -5.81 -4.61
CA ALA A 34 -8.25 -4.49 -5.21
C ALA A 34 -7.92 -4.58 -6.71
N TYR A 35 -6.96 -5.42 -7.09
CA TYR A 35 -6.60 -5.68 -8.48
C TYR A 35 -7.82 -6.13 -9.31
N ARG A 36 -8.56 -7.14 -8.85
CA ARG A 36 -9.77 -7.63 -9.56
C ARG A 36 -10.85 -6.56 -9.74
N ILE A 37 -10.95 -5.63 -8.79
CA ILE A 37 -11.91 -4.53 -8.88
C ILE A 37 -11.44 -3.47 -9.88
N CYS A 38 -10.15 -3.16 -9.89
CA CYS A 38 -9.55 -2.13 -10.73
C CYS A 38 -9.30 -2.59 -12.18
N ASN A 39 -9.05 -3.88 -12.40
CA ASN A 39 -8.69 -4.43 -13.69
C ASN A 39 -9.91 -4.65 -14.61
N LYS A 40 -10.60 -3.54 -14.90
CA LYS A 40 -11.78 -3.49 -15.78
C LYS A 40 -11.63 -2.34 -16.76
N ASN A 41 -11.80 -2.63 -18.05
CA ASN A 41 -11.69 -1.63 -19.10
C ASN A 41 -12.89 -0.66 -19.10
N PRO A 42 -12.69 0.64 -18.86
CA PRO A 42 -13.77 1.64 -18.92
C PRO A 42 -13.97 2.23 -20.33
N LEU A 43 -13.06 1.97 -21.28
CA LEU A 43 -13.08 2.62 -22.59
C LEU A 43 -14.37 2.37 -23.36
N GLY A 44 -14.79 3.36 -24.12
CA GLY A 44 -16.04 3.34 -24.87
C GLY A 44 -17.27 3.75 -24.04
N SER A 45 -17.08 4.15 -22.78
CA SER A 45 -18.17 4.75 -21.96
C SER A 45 -18.52 6.18 -22.43
N ALA A 46 -17.72 6.78 -23.28
CA ALA A 46 -17.80 8.17 -23.73
C ALA A 46 -17.79 9.15 -22.53
N ALA A 47 -18.49 10.29 -22.67
CA ALA A 47 -18.56 11.28 -21.60
C ALA A 47 -19.64 10.96 -20.55
N GLY A 48 -19.83 9.68 -20.22
CA GLY A 48 -20.65 9.25 -19.09
C GLY A 48 -21.87 8.38 -19.43
N TYR A 49 -22.40 8.45 -20.63
CA TYR A 49 -23.66 7.78 -20.98
C TYR A 49 -23.59 6.89 -22.24
N GLY A 50 -22.38 6.55 -22.66
CA GLY A 50 -22.17 5.73 -23.85
C GLY A 50 -22.12 6.53 -25.14
N SER A 51 -22.12 5.78 -26.26
CA SER A 51 -22.06 6.33 -27.62
C SER A 51 -23.03 5.59 -28.52
N SER A 52 -23.58 6.29 -29.51
CA SER A 52 -24.37 5.67 -30.59
C SER A 52 -23.49 5.02 -31.67
N PHE A 53 -22.16 5.24 -31.63
CA PHE A 53 -21.25 4.58 -32.55
C PHE A 53 -21.06 3.10 -32.18
N PRO A 54 -20.89 2.20 -33.16
CA PRO A 54 -20.69 0.77 -32.92
C PRO A 54 -19.27 0.49 -32.43
N LEU A 55 -18.97 0.89 -31.20
CA LEU A 55 -17.67 0.69 -30.57
C LEU A 55 -17.49 -0.77 -30.13
N ASN A 56 -16.38 -1.40 -30.54
CA ASN A 56 -16.04 -2.74 -30.10
C ASN A 56 -15.27 -2.71 -28.79
N ARG A 57 -15.99 -2.61 -27.67
CA ARG A 57 -15.41 -2.51 -26.33
C ARG A 57 -14.78 -3.82 -25.87
N THR A 58 -15.22 -4.97 -26.39
CA THR A 58 -14.61 -6.27 -26.10
C THR A 58 -13.21 -6.35 -26.71
N MET A 59 -13.06 -5.97 -27.95
CA MET A 59 -11.76 -5.95 -28.64
C MET A 59 -10.76 -5.05 -27.91
N THR A 60 -11.15 -3.85 -27.46
CA THR A 60 -10.25 -2.97 -26.70
C THR A 60 -9.90 -3.53 -25.33
N THR A 61 -10.79 -4.27 -24.68
CA THR A 61 -10.52 -4.99 -23.45
C THR A 61 -9.45 -6.04 -23.63
N GLU A 62 -9.58 -6.86 -24.66
CA GLU A 62 -8.61 -7.92 -25.00
C GLU A 62 -7.23 -7.35 -25.41
N LEU A 63 -7.20 -6.35 -26.30
CA LEU A 63 -5.97 -5.73 -26.75
C LEU A 63 -5.18 -5.03 -25.66
N LEU A 64 -5.85 -4.48 -24.65
CA LEU A 64 -5.22 -3.81 -23.50
C LEU A 64 -4.92 -4.76 -22.35
N GLY A 65 -5.34 -6.02 -22.42
CA GLY A 65 -5.06 -7.04 -21.42
C GLY A 65 -5.82 -6.85 -20.11
N PHE A 66 -7.00 -6.20 -20.14
CA PHE A 66 -7.88 -6.15 -18.97
C PHE A 66 -8.59 -7.49 -18.77
N ASP A 67 -8.86 -7.88 -17.53
CA ASP A 67 -9.57 -9.12 -17.20
C ASP A 67 -11.03 -9.09 -17.70
N THR A 68 -11.65 -7.90 -17.66
CA THR A 68 -13.03 -7.75 -18.07
C THR A 68 -13.36 -6.30 -18.44
N LEU A 69 -14.58 -6.11 -18.93
CA LEU A 69 -15.11 -4.81 -19.29
C LEU A 69 -15.88 -4.19 -18.11
N SER A 70 -15.76 -2.90 -17.92
CA SER A 70 -16.70 -2.13 -17.12
C SER A 70 -17.99 -1.95 -17.94
N TYR A 71 -18.96 -2.88 -17.76
CA TYR A 71 -20.13 -3.01 -18.65
C TYR A 71 -21.02 -1.78 -18.66
N ASN A 72 -21.37 -1.28 -17.49
CA ASN A 72 -22.25 -0.13 -17.38
C ASN A 72 -21.45 1.17 -17.59
N VAL A 73 -21.81 1.91 -18.63
CA VAL A 73 -21.10 3.14 -19.02
C VAL A 73 -21.24 4.26 -17.99
N VAL A 74 -22.33 4.31 -17.26
CA VAL A 74 -22.52 5.28 -16.17
C VAL A 74 -21.64 4.91 -14.97
N TYR A 75 -21.53 3.62 -14.66
CA TYR A 75 -20.65 3.13 -13.60
C TYR A 75 -19.18 3.43 -13.89
N ALA A 76 -18.76 3.36 -15.15
CA ALA A 76 -17.39 3.72 -15.54
C ALA A 76 -17.01 5.15 -15.12
N GLN A 77 -17.97 6.08 -15.09
CA GLN A 77 -17.79 7.45 -14.61
C GLN A 77 -17.99 7.56 -13.09
N MET A 78 -19.02 6.91 -12.56
CA MET A 78 -19.33 6.89 -11.14
C MET A 78 -18.22 6.24 -10.30
N GLY A 79 -17.40 5.39 -10.94
CA GLY A 79 -16.26 4.72 -10.33
C GLY A 79 -15.10 5.65 -9.96
N ARG A 80 -15.14 6.92 -10.38
CA ARG A 80 -14.11 7.91 -10.07
C ARG A 80 -13.88 8.04 -8.56
N GLY A 81 -12.63 7.94 -8.15
CA GLY A 81 -12.23 7.92 -6.75
C GLY A 81 -12.48 6.60 -6.01
N LYS A 82 -13.38 5.75 -6.51
CA LYS A 82 -13.66 4.44 -5.88
C LYS A 82 -12.53 3.45 -6.08
N THR A 83 -12.06 3.27 -7.30
CA THR A 83 -10.97 2.35 -7.63
C THR A 83 -9.65 2.80 -7.01
N GLU A 84 -9.37 4.08 -7.08
CA GLU A 84 -8.19 4.70 -6.47
C GLU A 84 -8.18 4.50 -4.95
N ARG A 85 -9.33 4.71 -4.30
CA ARG A 85 -9.46 4.52 -2.86
C ARG A 85 -9.32 3.05 -2.46
N ILE A 86 -9.90 2.12 -3.21
CA ILE A 86 -9.77 0.68 -2.94
C ILE A 86 -8.31 0.24 -3.04
N MET A 87 -7.60 0.68 -4.08
CA MET A 87 -6.17 0.40 -4.22
C MET A 87 -5.36 1.02 -3.07
N ALA A 88 -5.63 2.28 -2.73
CA ALA A 88 -4.97 2.95 -1.62
C ALA A 88 -5.23 2.26 -0.27
N GLN A 89 -6.43 1.72 -0.03
CA GLN A 89 -6.74 0.94 1.17
C GLN A 89 -5.92 -0.35 1.24
N ALA A 90 -5.80 -1.09 0.14
CA ALA A 90 -4.99 -2.29 0.10
C ALA A 90 -3.50 -1.98 0.32
N MET A 91 -2.98 -0.93 -0.33
CA MET A 91 -1.61 -0.47 -0.11
C MET A 91 -1.37 0.02 1.32
N SER A 92 -2.38 0.63 1.95
CA SER A 92 -2.32 1.08 3.35
C SER A 92 -2.16 -0.09 4.33
N SER A 93 -2.77 -1.24 4.06
CA SER A 93 -2.59 -2.45 4.88
C SER A 93 -1.14 -2.94 4.84
N VAL A 94 -0.58 -3.12 3.64
CA VAL A 94 0.84 -3.47 3.45
C VAL A 94 1.75 -2.46 4.15
N ALA A 95 1.48 -1.16 3.98
CA ALA A 95 2.26 -0.10 4.60
C ALA A 95 2.21 -0.16 6.14
N ALA A 96 1.07 -0.53 6.72
CA ALA A 96 0.95 -0.69 8.17
C ALA A 96 1.83 -1.83 8.69
N THR A 97 1.84 -2.98 8.01
CA THR A 97 2.71 -4.12 8.33
C THR A 97 4.19 -3.74 8.22
N LEU A 98 4.58 -3.08 7.11
CA LEU A 98 5.97 -2.66 6.89
C LEU A 98 6.41 -1.56 7.87
N ALA A 99 5.53 -0.62 8.25
CA ALA A 99 5.84 0.40 9.25
C ALA A 99 6.14 -0.22 10.62
N ARG A 100 5.39 -1.26 10.99
CA ARG A 100 5.62 -2.00 12.23
C ARG A 100 6.95 -2.75 12.20
N LEU A 101 7.24 -3.45 11.10
CA LEU A 101 8.54 -4.11 10.90
C LEU A 101 9.70 -3.11 10.99
N ALA A 102 9.55 -1.93 10.36
CA ALA A 102 10.56 -0.89 10.39
C ALA A 102 10.77 -0.34 11.81
N MET A 103 9.71 -0.20 12.60
CA MET A 103 9.80 0.22 14.00
C MET A 103 10.54 -0.82 14.85
N ASP A 104 10.21 -2.09 14.70
CA ASP A 104 10.90 -3.18 15.42
C ASP A 104 12.39 -3.19 15.08
N ASN A 105 12.74 -3.09 13.80
CA ASN A 105 14.14 -3.05 13.37
C ASN A 105 14.89 -1.83 13.93
N THR A 106 14.25 -0.64 13.92
CA THR A 106 14.83 0.56 14.52
C THR A 106 15.12 0.35 16.01
N MET A 107 14.19 -0.27 16.71
CA MET A 107 14.31 -0.54 18.14
C MET A 107 15.38 -1.60 18.43
N PHE A 108 15.42 -2.69 17.65
CA PHE A 108 16.35 -3.81 17.89
C PHE A 108 17.79 -3.52 17.46
N LEU A 109 17.98 -2.49 16.64
CA LEU A 109 19.30 -1.96 16.26
C LEU A 109 19.94 -1.05 17.33
N ASN A 110 19.17 -0.59 18.32
CA ASN A 110 19.72 0.33 19.29
C ASN A 110 20.81 -0.35 20.14
N GLN A 111 21.74 0.46 20.63
CA GLN A 111 22.94 0.00 21.33
C GLN A 111 22.64 -0.75 22.64
N ASN A 112 21.49 -0.53 23.26
CA ASN A 112 21.11 -1.19 24.50
C ASN A 112 20.57 -2.61 24.26
N PHE A 113 19.76 -2.80 23.21
CA PHE A 113 19.27 -4.13 22.83
C PHE A 113 20.32 -4.91 22.03
N ASN A 114 20.82 -4.29 20.98
CA ASN A 114 21.88 -4.86 20.11
C ASN A 114 21.53 -6.29 19.64
N PHE A 115 20.25 -6.54 19.31
CA PHE A 115 19.78 -7.86 18.88
C PHE A 115 20.12 -8.14 17.42
N ILE A 116 20.18 -7.10 16.60
CA ILE A 116 20.51 -7.16 15.19
C ILE A 116 21.50 -6.06 14.84
N SER A 117 22.28 -6.28 13.79
CA SER A 117 23.21 -5.29 13.25
C SER A 117 23.03 -5.19 11.75
N TYR A 118 23.36 -4.04 11.19
CA TYR A 118 23.33 -3.80 9.76
C TYR A 118 24.70 -3.40 9.22
N PRO A 119 24.97 -3.72 7.93
CA PRO A 119 26.14 -3.22 7.26
C PRO A 119 26.25 -1.69 7.34
N ALA A 120 27.48 -1.18 7.45
CA ALA A 120 27.69 0.26 7.64
C ALA A 120 27.12 1.10 6.48
N GLU A 121 27.14 0.57 5.26
CA GLU A 121 26.59 1.19 4.05
C GLU A 121 25.05 1.38 4.08
N LEU A 122 24.34 0.68 4.97
CA LEU A 122 22.90 0.85 5.21
C LEU A 122 22.59 1.73 6.41
N THR A 123 23.60 2.38 6.96
CA THR A 123 23.48 3.30 8.10
C THR A 123 24.09 4.64 7.74
N THR A 124 23.61 5.70 8.36
CA THR A 124 24.28 7.00 8.27
C THR A 124 25.02 7.32 9.56
N GLY A 125 26.15 7.99 9.40
CA GLY A 125 26.96 8.45 10.53
C GLY A 125 26.57 9.85 11.00
N SER A 126 27.43 10.37 11.87
CA SER A 126 27.41 11.77 12.29
C SER A 126 28.75 12.39 11.91
N SER A 127 28.74 13.65 11.47
CA SER A 127 29.97 14.39 11.15
C SER A 127 30.92 14.60 12.36
N ILE A 128 30.34 14.55 13.56
CA ILE A 128 31.09 14.77 14.83
C ILE A 128 31.15 13.53 15.72
N MET A 129 30.39 12.46 15.40
CA MET A 129 30.38 11.22 16.17
C MET A 129 30.61 10.02 15.24
N PRO A 130 31.86 9.68 14.90
CA PRO A 130 32.16 8.68 13.86
C PRO A 130 31.71 7.25 14.24
N HIS A 131 31.49 6.99 15.52
CA HIS A 131 30.99 5.71 16.03
C HIS A 131 29.46 5.53 15.87
N LYS A 132 28.73 6.61 15.57
CA LYS A 132 27.28 6.60 15.50
C LYS A 132 26.81 5.99 14.18
N LYS A 133 25.90 5.01 14.27
CA LYS A 133 25.27 4.34 13.13
C LYS A 133 23.77 4.49 13.27
N ASN A 134 23.16 5.34 12.43
CA ASN A 134 21.73 5.61 12.47
C ASN A 134 20.99 4.63 11.56
N PRO A 135 19.82 4.11 11.95
CA PRO A 135 19.03 3.16 11.16
C PRO A 135 18.14 3.85 10.12
N ASP A 136 18.71 4.78 9.33
CA ASP A 136 17.95 5.70 8.46
C ASP A 136 17.07 4.99 7.46
N VAL A 137 17.51 3.86 6.89
CA VAL A 137 16.69 3.08 5.95
C VAL A 137 15.36 2.69 6.58
N TRP A 138 15.38 2.23 7.83
CA TRP A 138 14.18 1.84 8.55
C TRP A 138 13.32 3.04 8.95
N GLU A 139 13.93 4.16 9.31
CA GLU A 139 13.22 5.40 9.61
C GLU A 139 12.53 5.95 8.37
N LEU A 140 13.19 5.93 7.21
CA LEU A 140 12.61 6.33 5.93
C LEU A 140 11.46 5.40 5.50
N ILE A 141 11.62 4.09 5.65
CA ILE A 141 10.54 3.12 5.38
C ILE A 141 9.34 3.45 6.26
N ARG A 142 9.53 3.58 7.57
CA ARG A 142 8.47 3.91 8.52
C ARG A 142 7.74 5.21 8.13
N GLY A 143 8.51 6.27 7.86
CA GLY A 143 7.96 7.58 7.48
C GLY A 143 7.13 7.51 6.20
N LYS A 144 7.65 6.85 5.15
CA LYS A 144 6.93 6.67 3.88
C LYS A 144 5.68 5.81 4.03
N CYS A 145 5.76 4.72 4.79
CA CYS A 145 4.61 3.88 5.09
C CYS A 145 3.52 4.63 5.86
N ASN A 146 3.90 5.50 6.80
CA ASN A 146 2.95 6.36 7.51
C ASN A 146 2.22 7.33 6.57
N LEU A 147 2.93 7.90 5.58
CA LEU A 147 2.32 8.74 4.55
C LEU A 147 1.31 7.95 3.70
N ILE A 148 1.67 6.74 3.25
CA ILE A 148 0.79 5.87 2.45
C ILE A 148 -0.50 5.57 3.23
N GLN A 149 -0.44 5.33 4.53
CA GLN A 149 -1.60 5.06 5.37
C GLN A 149 -2.59 6.23 5.44
N GLY A 150 -2.16 7.45 5.15
CA GLY A 150 -3.03 8.64 5.07
C GLY A 150 -3.80 8.78 3.77
N LEU A 151 -3.31 8.17 2.67
CA LEU A 151 -3.87 8.36 1.31
C LEU A 151 -5.34 7.95 1.16
N PRO A 152 -5.82 6.82 1.72
CA PRO A 152 -7.23 6.44 1.58
C PRO A 152 -8.21 7.50 2.07
N ASN A 153 -7.88 8.16 3.18
CA ASN A 153 -8.71 9.23 3.74
C ASN A 153 -8.68 10.48 2.87
N GLN A 154 -7.51 10.85 2.34
CA GLN A 154 -7.39 12.00 1.44
C GLN A 154 -8.23 11.80 0.17
N ILE A 155 -8.13 10.62 -0.47
CA ILE A 155 -8.93 10.28 -1.64
C ILE A 155 -10.42 10.26 -1.30
N ALA A 156 -10.80 9.70 -0.15
CA ALA A 156 -12.19 9.67 0.29
C ALA A 156 -12.76 11.08 0.46
N MET A 157 -12.04 11.97 1.12
CA MET A 157 -12.45 13.36 1.34
C MET A 157 -12.58 14.12 0.02
N MET A 158 -11.63 13.93 -0.89
CA MET A 158 -11.59 14.61 -2.18
C MET A 158 -12.76 14.19 -3.10
N THR A 159 -13.23 12.95 -2.97
CA THR A 159 -14.27 12.36 -3.82
C THR A 159 -15.63 12.21 -3.12
N THR A 160 -15.79 12.79 -1.93
CA THR A 160 -17.04 12.73 -1.18
C THR A 160 -18.14 13.55 -1.88
N ASN A 161 -19.33 12.94 -1.99
CA ASN A 161 -20.52 13.60 -2.54
C ASN A 161 -20.40 14.08 -4.00
N LEU A 162 -19.51 13.51 -4.80
CA LEU A 162 -19.49 13.78 -6.22
C LEU A 162 -20.77 13.28 -6.88
N PRO A 163 -21.44 14.09 -7.72
CA PRO A 163 -22.58 13.65 -8.49
C PRO A 163 -22.16 12.63 -9.54
N ILE A 164 -23.13 11.83 -10.04
CA ILE A 164 -22.91 10.94 -11.18
C ILE A 164 -22.57 11.77 -12.41
N GLY A 165 -21.55 11.36 -13.16
CA GLY A 165 -21.13 11.97 -14.41
C GLY A 165 -19.66 12.35 -14.42
N TYR A 166 -19.32 13.24 -15.33
CA TYR A 166 -17.95 13.72 -15.51
C TYR A 166 -17.64 14.90 -14.57
N ASN A 167 -16.72 14.69 -13.65
CA ASN A 167 -16.23 15.67 -12.70
C ASN A 167 -14.71 15.83 -12.84
N ARG A 168 -14.15 16.93 -12.34
CA ARG A 168 -12.72 17.25 -12.47
C ARG A 168 -11.94 17.28 -11.13
N ASP A 169 -12.59 16.87 -10.06
CA ASP A 169 -11.99 16.80 -8.72
C ASP A 169 -10.90 15.73 -8.61
#